data_23aa52b43611e3fd224f383c19e5c887
#
_entry.id   23aa52b43611e3fd224f383c19e5c887
#
_cell.length_a   1.000
_cell.length_b   1.000
_cell.length_c   1.000
_cell.angle_alpha   90.00
_cell.angle_beta   90.00
_cell.angle_gamma   90.00
#
_symmetry.space_group_name_H-M   'P 1'
#
loop_
_entity.id
_entity.type
_entity.pdbx_description
1 polymer ?
#
loop_
_entity_poly.entity_id
_entity_poly.type
_entity_poly.pdbx_seq_one_letter_code
_entity_poly.pdbx_strand_id
1 'polypeptide(L)'
;MKTEGTTPATTTVEPKVFVHQIVSQLITSLQPLAVKRNNILLNDIPRDLSVDIDRHMLAYVLSQLVDSAVNSTEGQCIHIEAVEDNEHRMLRVRDIDTLIYHTMEITKE
;
A
#
# COMPACT_ATOMS: atom_id res chain seq x y z
N MET A 1 -25.58 26.47 13.82
CA MET A 1 -25.48 25.98 13.67
C MET A 1 -25.16 25.71 13.49
N LYS A 2 -25.35 25.47 13.30
CA LYS A 2 -25.27 24.91 12.91
C LYS A 2 -24.78 24.54 12.49
N THR A 3 -24.76 24.50 12.34
CA THR A 3 -24.47 24.01 11.87
C THR A 3 -23.90 23.66 11.60
N GLU A 4 -23.97 23.57 11.45
CA GLU A 4 -23.72 23.04 11.12
C GLU A 4 -23.19 22.64 10.67
N GLY A 5 -23.47 22.93 10.65
CA GLY A 5 -23.27 22.28 10.07
C GLY A 5 -22.63 21.92 9.59
N THR A 6 -22.56 22.17 9.52
CA THR A 6 -22.19 21.68 9.16
C THR A 6 -21.62 21.07 8.82
N THR A 7 -21.64 21.05 8.68
CA THR A 7 -21.25 20.33 8.50
C THR A 7 -21.06 19.78 7.86
N PRO A 8 -21.30 19.72 7.58
CA PRO A 8 -21.20 19.04 7.09
C PRO A 8 -20.74 18.55 6.26
N ALA A 9 -20.95 18.83 5.96
CA ALA A 9 -20.63 18.19 5.19
C ALA A 9 -19.59 17.55 5.03
N THR A 10 -19.22 17.84 5.33
CA THR A 10 -18.29 17.32 5.13
C THR A 10 -18.12 16.30 5.54
N THR A 11 -18.23 16.58 6.01
CA THR A 11 -18.20 15.61 6.58
C THR A 11 -18.54 14.45 6.00
N THR A 12 -19.32 14.47 5.46
CA THR A 12 -19.85 13.34 4.88
C THR A 12 -18.98 12.73 3.87
N VAL A 13 -18.12 13.49 3.30
CA VAL A 13 -17.21 12.97 2.31
C VAL A 13 -15.95 12.55 3.01
N GLU A 14 -15.68 11.26 3.01
CA GLU A 14 -14.47 10.77 3.60
C GLU A 14 -13.31 11.03 2.68
N PRO A 15 -12.17 11.40 3.24
CA PRO A 15 -10.98 11.61 2.41
C PRO A 15 -10.58 10.32 1.76
N LYS A 16 -10.20 10.41 0.52
CA LYS A 16 -9.69 9.25 -0.18
C LYS A 16 -8.35 8.85 0.37
N VAL A 17 -8.09 7.57 0.33
CA VAL A 17 -6.83 7.02 0.81
C VAL A 17 -5.95 6.77 -0.39
N PHE A 18 -4.83 7.47 -0.45
CA PHE A 18 -3.89 7.32 -1.55
C PHE A 18 -2.86 6.27 -1.19
N VAL A 19 -2.86 5.20 -1.95
CA VAL A 19 -2.05 4.03 -1.63
C VAL A 19 -0.57 4.34 -1.72
N HIS A 20 -0.17 5.14 -2.71
CA HIS A 20 1.24 5.49 -2.87
C HIS A 20 1.81 6.13 -1.61
N GLN A 21 1.04 7.00 -0.99
CA GLN A 21 1.49 7.70 0.20
C GLN A 21 1.69 6.73 1.37
N ILE A 22 0.76 5.80 1.52
CA ILE A 22 0.86 4.82 2.59
C ILE A 22 2.07 3.93 2.38
N VAL A 23 2.30 3.51 1.14
CA VAL A 23 3.44 2.66 0.83
C VAL A 23 4.75 3.41 1.06
N SER A 24 4.80 4.70 0.71
CA SER A 24 6.00 5.49 0.96
C SER A 24 6.34 5.56 2.44
N GLN A 25 5.33 5.77 3.28
CA GLN A 25 5.55 5.80 4.72
C GLN A 25 5.98 4.45 5.24
N LEU A 26 5.40 3.41 4.70
CA LEU A 26 5.73 2.05 5.11
C LEU A 26 7.18 1.72 4.75
N ILE A 27 7.60 2.09 3.56
CA ILE A 27 8.98 1.85 3.13
C ILE A 27 9.94 2.57 4.06
N THR A 28 9.62 3.80 4.43
CA THR A 28 10.48 4.54 5.35
C THR A 28 10.61 3.80 6.68
N SER A 29 9.52 3.24 7.17
CA SER A 29 9.54 2.50 8.43
C SER A 29 10.32 1.21 8.35
N LEU A 30 10.29 0.53 7.22
CA LEU A 30 10.94 -0.76 7.07
C LEU A 30 12.34 -0.66 6.48
N GLN A 31 12.79 0.53 6.15
CA GLN A 31 14.09 0.71 5.54
C GLN A 31 15.24 0.12 6.36
N PRO A 32 15.29 0.31 7.68
CA PRO A 32 16.39 -0.29 8.45
C PRO A 32 16.44 -1.81 8.31
N LEU A 33 15.28 -2.45 8.30
CA LEU A 33 15.23 -3.89 8.16
C LEU A 33 15.66 -4.32 6.75
N ALA A 34 15.21 -3.60 5.74
CA ALA A 34 15.57 -3.90 4.37
C ALA A 34 17.07 -3.76 4.16
N VAL A 35 17.67 -2.72 4.71
CA VAL A 35 19.11 -2.51 4.58
C VAL A 35 19.90 -3.66 5.19
N LYS A 36 19.45 -4.14 6.34
CA LYS A 36 20.13 -5.26 7.00
C LYS A 36 20.17 -6.49 6.12
N ARG A 37 19.19 -6.66 5.26
CA ARG A 37 19.13 -7.83 4.40
C ARG A 37 19.55 -7.52 2.97
N ASN A 38 20.07 -6.32 2.75
CA ASN A 38 20.50 -5.86 1.43
C ASN A 38 19.37 -5.84 0.42
N ASN A 39 18.16 -5.60 0.89
CA ASN A 39 17.00 -5.51 0.04
C ASN A 39 16.71 -4.05 -0.27
N ILE A 40 16.14 -3.82 -1.45
CA ILE A 40 15.70 -2.50 -1.87
C ILE A 40 14.19 -2.55 -2.02
N LEU A 41 13.51 -1.60 -1.40
CA LEU A 41 12.06 -1.50 -1.50
C LEU A 41 11.69 -0.42 -2.50
N LEU A 42 10.85 -0.77 -3.46
CA LEU A 42 10.47 0.13 -4.53
C LEU A 42 8.96 0.32 -4.53
N ASN A 43 8.56 1.57 -4.56
CA ASN A 43 7.14 1.94 -4.56
C ASN A 43 6.71 2.21 -5.99
N ASP A 44 6.10 1.21 -6.60
CA ASP A 44 5.63 1.30 -7.99
C ASP A 44 4.14 1.62 -8.06
N ILE A 45 3.56 2.07 -6.97
CA ILE A 45 2.15 2.42 -6.93
C ILE A 45 1.92 3.76 -7.64
N PRO A 46 0.93 3.85 -8.52
CA PRO A 46 0.59 5.14 -9.12
C PRO A 46 0.20 6.16 -8.06
N ARG A 47 0.66 7.39 -8.23
CA ARG A 47 0.43 8.41 -7.22
C ARG A 47 -1.04 8.79 -7.08
N ASP A 48 -1.81 8.59 -8.15
CA ASP A 48 -3.22 8.97 -8.13
C ASP A 48 -4.15 7.82 -7.79
N LEU A 49 -3.60 6.65 -7.47
CA LEU A 49 -4.43 5.52 -7.07
C LEU A 49 -5.00 5.77 -5.68
N SER A 50 -6.31 5.84 -5.60
CA SER A 50 -6.99 6.00 -4.32
C SER A 50 -7.96 4.86 -4.12
N VAL A 51 -8.21 4.53 -2.86
CA VAL A 51 -9.09 3.43 -2.52
C VAL A 51 -10.02 3.88 -1.40
N ASP A 52 -11.10 3.14 -1.27
CA ASP A 52 -12.12 3.40 -0.29
C ASP A 52 -12.02 2.37 0.82
N ILE A 53 -10.86 2.32 1.43
CA ILE A 53 -10.56 1.36 2.48
C ILE A 53 -10.01 2.14 3.67
N ASP A 54 -10.33 1.66 4.86
CA ASP A 54 -9.81 2.28 6.07
C ASP A 54 -8.29 2.38 6.00
N ARG A 55 -7.78 3.58 6.24
CA ARG A 55 -6.35 3.85 6.12
C ARG A 55 -5.52 2.96 7.04
N HIS A 56 -5.97 2.79 8.27
CA HIS A 56 -5.22 1.98 9.23
C HIS A 56 -5.22 0.52 8.87
N MET A 57 -6.34 0.03 8.37
CA MET A 57 -6.41 -1.34 7.93
C MET A 57 -5.49 -1.58 6.75
N LEU A 58 -5.53 -0.68 5.78
CA LEU A 58 -4.69 -0.82 4.60
C LEU A 58 -3.21 -0.80 4.98
N ALA A 59 -2.83 0.14 5.85
CA ALA A 59 -1.44 0.23 6.29
C ALA A 59 -1.02 -1.03 7.03
N TYR A 60 -1.90 -1.56 7.87
CA TYR A 60 -1.58 -2.76 8.63
C TYR A 60 -1.36 -3.95 7.72
N VAL A 61 -2.29 -4.20 6.79
CA VAL A 61 -2.17 -5.35 5.91
C VAL A 61 -0.94 -5.23 5.03
N LEU A 62 -0.72 -4.05 4.46
CA LEU A 62 0.45 -3.84 3.61
C LEU A 62 1.74 -4.04 4.39
N SER A 63 1.78 -3.58 5.64
CA SER A 63 2.99 -3.76 6.43
C SER A 63 3.28 -5.24 6.67
N GLN A 64 2.24 -6.05 6.86
CA GLN A 64 2.43 -7.49 7.02
C GLN A 64 2.99 -8.11 5.75
N LEU A 65 2.47 -7.70 4.60
CA LEU A 65 2.92 -8.26 3.34
C LEU A 65 4.37 -7.90 3.05
N VAL A 66 4.70 -6.63 3.22
CA VAL A 66 6.05 -6.16 2.91
C VAL A 66 7.05 -6.71 3.92
N ASP A 67 6.68 -6.71 5.20
CA ASP A 67 7.54 -7.24 6.23
C ASP A 67 7.88 -8.70 5.97
N SER A 68 6.89 -9.47 5.58
CA SER A 68 7.08 -10.87 5.26
C SER A 68 8.02 -11.04 4.08
N ALA A 69 7.86 -10.22 3.03
CA ALA A 69 8.72 -10.29 1.86
C ALA A 69 10.16 -9.93 2.22
N VAL A 70 10.34 -8.89 3.03
CA VAL A 70 11.69 -8.46 3.43
C VAL A 70 12.38 -9.55 4.23
N ASN A 71 11.64 -10.20 5.13
CA ASN A 71 12.22 -11.22 6.00
C ASN A 71 12.50 -12.54 5.28
N SER A 72 11.86 -12.77 4.14
CA SER A 72 12.05 -14.02 3.39
C SER A 72 13.08 -13.91 2.30
N THR A 73 13.66 -12.73 2.09
CA THR A 73 14.57 -12.53 0.95
C THR A 73 15.84 -11.86 1.41
N GLU A 74 16.82 -11.86 0.54
CA GLU A 74 18.07 -11.19 0.79
C GLU A 74 18.65 -10.75 -0.55
N GLY A 75 19.10 -9.49 -0.60
CA GLY A 75 19.73 -8.97 -1.81
C GLY A 75 18.77 -8.79 -2.96
N GLN A 76 17.50 -8.53 -2.68
CA GLN A 76 16.49 -8.44 -3.70
C GLN A 76 15.93 -7.03 -3.84
N CYS A 77 15.41 -6.74 -5.04
CA CYS A 77 14.59 -5.56 -5.25
C CYS A 77 13.15 -5.98 -5.09
N ILE A 78 12.49 -5.43 -4.11
CA ILE A 78 11.11 -5.78 -3.79
C ILE A 78 10.21 -4.67 -4.27
N HIS A 79 9.31 -5.00 -5.18
CA HIS A 79 8.38 -4.04 -5.78
C HIS A 79 7.03 -4.13 -5.11
N ILE A 80 6.48 -2.99 -4.76
CA ILE A 80 5.12 -2.90 -4.27
C ILE A 80 4.34 -2.20 -5.36
N GLU A 81 3.39 -2.89 -5.97
CA GLU A 81 2.75 -2.42 -7.18
C GLU A 81 1.25 -2.70 -7.15
N ALA A 82 0.53 -2.06 -8.04
CA ALA A 82 -0.90 -2.27 -8.21
C ALA A 82 -1.13 -2.92 -9.57
N VAL A 83 -1.98 -3.94 -9.59
CA VAL A 83 -2.28 -4.67 -10.81
C VAL A 83 -3.78 -4.69 -10.98
N GLU A 84 -4.22 -4.41 -12.19
CA GLU A 84 -5.63 -4.46 -12.52
C GLU A 84 -5.89 -5.60 -13.48
N ASP A 85 -6.95 -6.36 -13.20
CA ASP A 85 -7.34 -7.48 -14.02
C ASP A 85 -8.86 -7.47 -14.11
N ASN A 86 -9.39 -7.09 -15.26
CA ASN A 86 -10.84 -7.03 -15.48
C ASN A 86 -11.47 -6.11 -14.43
N GLU A 87 -12.19 -6.68 -13.50
CA GLU A 87 -12.88 -5.91 -12.48
C GLU A 87 -12.19 -5.93 -11.15
N HIS A 88 -11.03 -6.53 -11.10
CA HIS A 88 -10.31 -6.66 -9.84
C HIS A 88 -9.06 -5.81 -9.86
N ARG A 89 -8.77 -5.24 -8.72
CA ARG A 89 -7.55 -4.49 -8.53
C ARG A 89 -6.83 -5.09 -7.33
N MET A 90 -5.56 -5.36 -7.50
CA MET A 90 -4.79 -6.00 -6.45
C MET A 90 -3.52 -5.24 -6.18
N LEU A 91 -3.11 -5.24 -4.92
CA LEU A 91 -1.79 -4.77 -4.53
C LEU A 91 -0.91 -5.99 -4.41
N ARG A 92 0.30 -5.88 -4.92
CA ARG A 92 1.17 -7.04 -5.03
C ARG A 92 2.57 -6.69 -4.58
N VAL A 93 3.19 -7.61 -3.86
CA VAL A 93 4.59 -7.48 -3.45
C VAL A 93 5.36 -8.59 -4.14
N ARG A 94 6.34 -8.22 -4.95
CA ARG A 94 7.12 -9.21 -5.69
C ARG A 94 8.57 -8.79 -5.80
N ASP A 95 9.44 -9.75 -6.08
CA ASP A 95 10.84 -9.44 -6.33
C ASP A 95 11.08 -9.29 -7.84
N ILE A 96 12.34 -9.06 -8.19
CA ILE A 96 12.69 -8.78 -9.58
C ILE A 96 12.57 -10.03 -10.46
N ASP A 97 12.62 -11.20 -9.86
CA ASP A 97 12.49 -12.45 -10.60
C ASP A 97 11.04 -12.84 -10.79
N THR A 98 10.14 -11.93 -10.52
CA THR A 98 8.71 -12.09 -10.69
C THR A 98 8.07 -13.08 -9.74
N LEU A 99 8.78 -13.45 -8.68
CA LEU A 99 8.15 -14.22 -7.64
C LEU A 99 7.19 -13.30 -6.90
N ILE A 100 5.94 -13.72 -6.83
CA ILE A 100 4.92 -12.97 -6.13
C ILE A 100 4.85 -13.52 -4.73
N TYR A 101 5.24 -12.69 -3.77
CA TYR A 101 5.23 -13.15 -2.40
C TYR A 101 3.84 -13.03 -1.79
N HIS A 102 3.18 -11.92 -2.10
CA HIS A 102 1.90 -11.66 -1.47
C HIS A 102 1.05 -10.78 -2.35
N THR A 103 -0.24 -11.02 -2.31
CA THR A 103 -1.20 -10.18 -3.00
C THR A 103 -2.31 -9.80 -2.04
N MET A 104 -2.92 -8.68 -2.31
CA MET A 104 -4.05 -8.20 -1.55
C MET A 104 -5.03 -7.60 -2.54
N GLU A 105 -6.26 -8.06 -2.51
CA GLU A 105 -7.27 -7.55 -3.41
C GLU A 105 -7.91 -6.31 -2.82
N ILE A 106 -8.04 -5.27 -3.63
CA ILE A 106 -8.78 -4.08 -3.24
C ILE A 106 -9.92 -3.91 -4.21
N THR A 107 -11.06 -3.55 -3.67
CA THR A 107 -12.24 -3.41 -4.48
C THR A 107 -12.13 -2.15 -5.33
N LYS A 108 -12.48 -2.31 -6.59
CA LYS A 108 -12.49 -1.18 -7.50
C LYS A 108 -13.81 -0.45 -7.35
N GLU A 109 -13.73 0.85 -7.19
CA GLU A 109 -14.93 1.66 -7.03
C GLU A 109 -15.33 2.34 -8.34
#